data_c772036012fd3e7a9595bd23591be64a
#
_entry.id   c772036012fd3e7a9595bd23591be64a
#
_cell.length_a   1.000
_cell.length_b   1.000
_cell.length_c   1.000
_cell.angle_alpha   90.00
_cell.angle_beta   90.00
_cell.angle_gamma   90.00
#
_symmetry.space_group_name_H-M   'P 1'
#
loop_
_entity.id
_entity.type
_entity.pdbx_description
1 polymer ?
#
loop_
_entity_poly.entity_id
_entity_poly.type
_entity_poly.pdbx_seq_one_letter_code
_entity_poly.pdbx_strand_id
1 'polypeptide(L)'
;MINEAYKAMLGGKSVIRELSEYATARGAEIGYENVFDYSLGNPSVPCPQDYTDAVIDMYKTAEPVALHGYSPSLGIPSVRKAIAESLNRRFDMDYTADYIVPTTGAAGALAHALRVVTKPGDEVITFAPYFPEYQPYVNGTGAHLTVVPADTENFQINFDAFEKALNPGTAAVLINTPNNPSGAVYSAETLTRLAEVLNAKQTEYGHDIFLIADEPYREIVFDGGEQPYPSKFYDNTLSCYSYSKSLSLPGERIGYVAVNPRATDAKLIVPMCGQISRGTGHNCPSSTAQLAVAKVVDETSDLSVYETNMNLLYDALTRLGFDVVRPGGTFYIFPKALEEDANAFCMKAKDYDLILVPSDSFGVPGYFRMAYCIDTEKVERSIAALEKFVHEVYGR
;
A
#
# COMPACT_ATOMS: atom_id res chain seq x y z
N MET A 1 3.12 32.50 -15.73
CA MET A 1 3.61 31.19 -16.28
C MET A 1 3.46 30.18 -15.16
N ILE A 2 2.74 29.09 -15.37
CA ILE A 2 2.57 27.98 -14.42
C ILE A 2 3.47 26.82 -14.80
N ASN A 3 3.73 25.87 -13.88
CA ASN A 3 4.55 24.70 -14.16
C ASN A 3 3.77 23.72 -15.04
N GLU A 4 4.22 23.55 -16.28
CA GLU A 4 3.55 22.72 -17.29
C GLU A 4 3.58 21.21 -16.92
N ALA A 5 4.58 20.75 -16.13
CA ALA A 5 4.62 19.37 -15.68
C ALA A 5 3.43 19.05 -14.74
N TYR A 6 3.13 19.94 -13.80
CA TYR A 6 1.94 19.77 -12.94
C TYR A 6 0.62 20.00 -13.68
N LYS A 7 0.63 20.89 -14.68
CA LYS A 7 -0.54 21.07 -15.55
C LYS A 7 -0.86 19.80 -16.35
N ALA A 8 0.16 19.12 -16.86
CA ALA A 8 -0.02 17.85 -17.57
C ALA A 8 -0.66 16.77 -16.68
N MET A 9 -0.36 16.78 -15.37
CA MET A 9 -0.98 15.85 -14.42
C MET A 9 -2.49 16.06 -14.24
N LEU A 10 -3.03 17.23 -14.57
CA LEU A 10 -4.48 17.50 -14.51
C LEU A 10 -5.26 16.73 -15.59
N GLY A 11 -4.61 16.37 -16.71
CA GLY A 11 -5.21 15.59 -17.79
C GLY A 11 -5.33 14.09 -17.49
N GLY A 12 -4.61 13.60 -16.49
CA GLY A 12 -4.63 12.22 -16.02
C GLY A 12 -5.42 12.11 -14.72
N LYS A 13 -6.75 12.23 -14.76
CA LYS A 13 -7.55 11.92 -13.58
C LYS A 13 -7.34 10.47 -13.17
N SER A 14 -7.20 10.22 -11.88
CA SER A 14 -7.17 8.86 -11.35
C SER A 14 -8.51 8.18 -11.62
N VAL A 15 -8.50 7.09 -12.38
CA VAL A 15 -9.70 6.27 -12.67
C VAL A 15 -10.42 5.88 -11.37
N ILE A 16 -9.68 5.56 -10.33
CA ILE A 16 -10.21 5.24 -9.00
C ILE A 16 -11.04 6.41 -8.44
N ARG A 17 -10.53 7.64 -8.57
CA ARG A 17 -11.23 8.83 -8.07
C ARG A 17 -12.49 9.14 -8.90
N GLU A 18 -12.41 9.04 -10.23
CA GLU A 18 -13.57 9.23 -11.10
C GLU A 18 -14.69 8.22 -10.80
N LEU A 19 -14.32 6.97 -10.56
CA LEU A 19 -15.27 5.91 -10.19
C LEU A 19 -15.90 6.17 -8.82
N SER A 20 -15.15 6.64 -7.85
CA SER A 20 -15.66 7.00 -6.53
C SER A 20 -16.59 8.23 -6.58
N GLU A 21 -16.25 9.25 -7.40
CA GLU A 21 -17.11 10.41 -7.64
C GLU A 21 -18.43 9.96 -8.31
N TYR A 22 -18.34 9.05 -9.29
CA TYR A 22 -19.54 8.45 -9.92
C TYR A 22 -20.38 7.68 -8.91
N ALA A 23 -19.79 6.82 -8.08
CA ALA A 23 -20.50 6.05 -7.06
C ALA A 23 -21.22 6.98 -6.06
N THR A 24 -20.58 8.09 -5.68
CA THR A 24 -21.19 9.10 -4.82
C THR A 24 -22.38 9.77 -5.46
N ALA A 25 -22.27 10.18 -6.74
CA ALA A 25 -23.36 10.80 -7.48
C ALA A 25 -24.54 9.81 -7.68
N ARG A 26 -24.24 8.56 -8.05
CA ARG A 26 -25.24 7.51 -8.22
C ARG A 26 -25.94 7.17 -6.91
N GLY A 27 -25.18 7.12 -5.80
CA GLY A 27 -25.76 6.91 -4.47
C GLY A 27 -26.71 8.02 -4.02
N ALA A 28 -26.50 9.26 -4.47
CA ALA A 28 -27.44 10.36 -4.23
C ALA A 28 -28.77 10.17 -4.95
N GLU A 29 -28.81 9.43 -6.06
CA GLU A 29 -30.01 9.16 -6.87
C GLU A 29 -30.82 7.96 -6.34
N ILE A 30 -30.13 6.85 -6.00
CA ILE A 30 -30.79 5.57 -5.70
C ILE A 30 -30.62 5.08 -4.26
N GLY A 31 -29.90 5.84 -3.40
CA GLY A 31 -29.42 5.41 -2.09
C GLY A 31 -28.05 4.74 -2.18
N TYR A 32 -27.08 5.19 -1.37
CA TYR A 32 -25.71 4.66 -1.41
C TYR A 32 -25.62 3.18 -1.01
N GLU A 33 -26.57 2.70 -0.24
CA GLU A 33 -26.72 1.28 0.10
C GLU A 33 -26.99 0.39 -1.11
N ASN A 34 -27.48 0.95 -2.22
CA ASN A 34 -27.78 0.24 -3.46
C ASN A 34 -26.67 0.33 -4.52
N VAL A 35 -25.61 1.07 -4.25
CA VAL A 35 -24.42 1.16 -5.11
C VAL A 35 -23.31 0.30 -4.53
N PHE A 36 -22.86 -0.70 -5.27
CA PHE A 36 -21.79 -1.62 -4.88
C PHE A 36 -20.43 -1.05 -5.27
N ASP A 37 -19.94 -0.11 -4.46
CA ASP A 37 -18.71 0.64 -4.72
C ASP A 37 -17.49 -0.12 -4.24
N TYR A 38 -16.79 -0.75 -5.17
CA TYR A 38 -15.52 -1.44 -4.98
C TYR A 38 -14.30 -0.61 -5.42
N SER A 39 -14.47 0.71 -5.63
CA SER A 39 -13.40 1.57 -6.15
C SER A 39 -12.35 1.96 -5.14
N LEU A 40 -12.75 2.35 -3.93
CA LEU A 40 -11.84 2.90 -2.91
C LEU A 40 -11.44 1.87 -1.85
N GLY A 41 -10.15 1.80 -1.57
CA GLY A 41 -9.59 1.06 -0.44
C GLY A 41 -9.66 1.86 0.87
N ASN A 42 -10.87 2.23 1.29
CA ASN A 42 -11.09 2.90 2.58
C ASN A 42 -11.63 1.92 3.61
N PRO A 43 -10.92 1.67 4.75
CA PRO A 43 -11.38 0.74 5.78
C PRO A 43 -12.83 0.99 6.21
N SER A 44 -13.63 -0.08 6.30
CA SER A 44 -15.02 -0.04 6.75
C SER A 44 -15.19 -0.40 8.23
N VAL A 45 -14.16 -0.97 8.84
CA VAL A 45 -14.18 -1.33 10.27
C VAL A 45 -13.71 -0.15 11.12
N PRO A 46 -14.26 0.04 12.34
CA PRO A 46 -13.83 1.12 13.23
C PRO A 46 -12.40 0.89 13.72
N CYS A 47 -11.74 1.97 14.15
CA CYS A 47 -10.47 1.86 14.87
C CYS A 47 -10.67 1.15 16.21
N PRO A 48 -9.63 0.55 16.81
CA PRO A 48 -9.69 -0.02 18.16
C PRO A 48 -10.19 1.00 19.18
N GLN A 49 -11.01 0.55 20.15
CA GLN A 49 -11.52 1.43 21.20
C GLN A 49 -10.39 2.05 22.02
N ASP A 50 -9.31 1.30 22.24
CA ASP A 50 -8.15 1.76 23.00
C ASP A 50 -7.44 2.95 22.34
N TYR A 51 -7.49 3.07 20.98
CA TYR A 51 -7.04 4.28 20.30
C TYR A 51 -7.89 5.50 20.68
N THR A 52 -9.21 5.35 20.65
CA THR A 52 -10.15 6.42 21.01
C THR A 52 -9.96 6.84 22.46
N ASP A 53 -9.81 5.87 23.36
CA ASP A 53 -9.60 6.10 24.79
C ASP A 53 -8.25 6.79 25.05
N ALA A 54 -7.18 6.38 24.33
CA ALA A 54 -5.87 7.03 24.39
C ALA A 54 -5.94 8.50 23.95
N VAL A 55 -6.69 8.81 22.90
CA VAL A 55 -6.90 10.20 22.44
C VAL A 55 -7.63 11.00 23.51
N ILE A 56 -8.73 10.47 24.05
CA ILE A 56 -9.54 11.15 25.07
C ILE A 56 -8.72 11.39 26.34
N ASP A 57 -7.98 10.40 26.82
CA ASP A 57 -7.13 10.52 28.01
C ASP A 57 -6.04 11.56 27.80
N MET A 58 -5.38 11.51 26.67
CA MET A 58 -4.33 12.46 26.31
C MET A 58 -4.81 13.92 26.31
N TYR A 59 -5.99 14.20 25.75
CA TYR A 59 -6.57 15.54 25.78
C TYR A 59 -7.01 16.01 27.17
N LYS A 60 -7.28 15.09 28.08
CA LYS A 60 -7.66 15.41 29.49
C LYS A 60 -6.46 15.60 30.41
N THR A 61 -5.36 14.89 30.16
CA THR A 61 -4.29 14.72 31.14
C THR A 61 -2.95 15.31 30.69
N ALA A 62 -2.69 15.41 29.37
CA ALA A 62 -1.42 15.91 28.87
C ALA A 62 -1.31 17.43 29.07
N GLU A 63 -0.07 17.88 29.27
CA GLU A 63 0.24 19.30 29.30
C GLU A 63 -0.01 19.91 27.90
N PRO A 64 -0.86 20.96 27.76
CA PRO A 64 -1.29 21.45 26.46
C PRO A 64 -0.14 21.92 25.53
N VAL A 65 0.90 22.53 26.07
CA VAL A 65 2.04 22.99 25.26
C VAL A 65 2.85 21.80 24.74
N ALA A 66 3.02 20.74 25.54
CA ALA A 66 3.68 19.52 25.10
C ALA A 66 2.86 18.77 24.05
N LEU A 67 1.52 18.76 24.21
CA LEU A 67 0.61 18.10 23.28
C LEU A 67 0.54 18.78 21.92
N HIS A 68 0.49 20.13 21.90
CA HIS A 68 0.26 20.92 20.68
C HIS A 68 1.51 21.62 20.15
N GLY A 69 2.65 21.49 20.83
CA GLY A 69 3.92 22.06 20.40
C GLY A 69 4.52 21.33 19.20
N TYR A 70 5.49 21.95 18.55
CA TYR A 70 6.25 21.31 17.48
C TYR A 70 6.99 20.08 17.99
N SER A 71 6.77 18.94 17.33
CA SER A 71 7.63 17.77 17.53
C SER A 71 8.95 17.92 16.74
N PRO A 72 10.02 17.20 17.14
CA PRO A 72 11.26 17.15 16.35
C PRO A 72 10.98 16.69 14.90
N SER A 73 11.78 17.15 13.94
CA SER A 73 11.60 16.81 12.52
C SER A 73 11.65 15.29 12.24
N LEU A 74 12.32 14.53 13.09
CA LEU A 74 12.38 13.06 13.05
C LEU A 74 11.25 12.38 13.84
N GLY A 75 10.28 13.14 14.35
CA GLY A 75 9.20 12.62 15.19
C GLY A 75 9.59 12.54 16.69
N ILE A 76 8.60 12.24 17.51
CA ILE A 76 8.72 12.19 18.97
C ILE A 76 9.56 10.97 19.39
N PRO A 77 10.63 11.13 20.20
CA PRO A 77 11.54 10.03 20.54
C PRO A 77 10.87 8.83 21.19
N SER A 78 9.90 9.04 22.10
CA SER A 78 9.15 7.96 22.75
C SER A 78 8.29 7.16 21.77
N VAL A 79 7.73 7.82 20.73
CA VAL A 79 6.95 7.19 19.66
C VAL A 79 7.87 6.34 18.78
N ARG A 80 9.00 6.89 18.36
CA ARG A 80 10.02 6.15 17.59
C ARG A 80 10.50 4.91 18.35
N LYS A 81 10.69 5.03 19.66
CA LYS A 81 11.07 3.91 20.53
C LYS A 81 9.97 2.84 20.58
N ALA A 82 8.70 3.23 20.78
CA ALA A 82 7.58 2.30 20.81
C ALA A 82 7.46 1.50 19.51
N ILE A 83 7.59 2.17 18.35
CA ILE A 83 7.58 1.52 17.03
C ILE A 83 8.76 0.54 16.90
N ALA A 84 9.98 0.94 17.28
CA ALA A 84 11.16 0.08 17.23
C ALA A 84 10.99 -1.19 18.08
N GLU A 85 10.49 -1.03 19.31
CA GLU A 85 10.25 -2.15 20.23
C GLU A 85 9.16 -3.09 19.71
N SER A 86 8.10 -2.57 19.08
CA SER A 86 7.07 -3.36 18.41
C SER A 86 7.66 -4.22 17.28
N LEU A 87 8.45 -3.59 16.39
CA LEU A 87 9.10 -4.31 15.29
C LEU A 87 10.06 -5.40 15.78
N ASN A 88 10.81 -5.13 16.86
CA ASN A 88 11.73 -6.11 17.45
C ASN A 88 10.96 -7.31 18.02
N ARG A 89 9.86 -7.08 18.75
CA ARG A 89 9.04 -8.17 19.30
C ARG A 89 8.41 -9.03 18.21
N ARG A 90 7.94 -8.39 17.15
CA ARG A 90 7.18 -9.07 16.08
C ARG A 90 8.07 -9.81 15.10
N PHE A 91 9.22 -9.23 14.77
CA PHE A 91 10.06 -9.70 13.67
C PHE A 91 11.48 -10.07 14.08
N ASP A 92 11.79 -10.11 15.38
CA ASP A 92 13.13 -10.46 15.87
C ASP A 92 14.22 -9.62 15.17
N MET A 93 14.09 -8.30 15.27
CA MET A 93 15.00 -7.30 14.72
C MET A 93 15.71 -6.52 15.85
N ASP A 94 16.69 -5.71 15.49
CA ASP A 94 17.49 -4.90 16.42
C ASP A 94 17.29 -3.40 16.22
N TYR A 95 16.06 -2.97 15.94
CA TYR A 95 15.74 -1.54 15.78
C TYR A 95 15.91 -0.78 17.10
N THR A 96 16.44 0.44 17.00
CA THR A 96 16.32 1.46 18.04
C THR A 96 15.53 2.65 17.49
N ALA A 97 15.18 3.60 18.35
CA ALA A 97 14.54 4.83 17.91
C ALA A 97 15.31 5.54 16.77
N ASP A 98 16.63 5.34 16.69
CA ASP A 98 17.48 5.99 15.69
C ASP A 98 17.28 5.48 14.25
N TYR A 99 16.55 4.38 14.08
CA TYR A 99 16.22 3.81 12.76
C TYR A 99 14.78 4.04 12.34
N ILE A 100 13.99 4.77 13.13
CA ILE A 100 12.56 4.99 12.87
C ILE A 100 12.30 6.47 12.57
N VAL A 101 11.56 6.74 11.49
CA VAL A 101 11.13 8.10 11.11
C VAL A 101 9.63 8.10 10.92
N PRO A 102 8.82 8.64 11.84
CA PRO A 102 7.40 8.87 11.64
C PRO A 102 7.11 9.76 10.44
N THR A 103 6.14 9.38 9.63
CA THR A 103 5.76 10.05 8.38
C THR A 103 4.25 10.21 8.25
N THR A 104 3.81 11.06 7.32
CA THR A 104 2.38 11.28 7.04
C THR A 104 1.79 10.13 6.23
N GLY A 105 1.75 8.96 6.83
CA GLY A 105 1.33 7.71 6.21
C GLY A 105 2.40 7.10 5.30
N ALA A 106 2.06 5.99 4.64
CA ALA A 106 2.98 5.30 3.71
C ALA A 106 3.38 6.19 2.52
N ALA A 107 2.51 7.05 2.03
CA ALA A 107 2.85 8.01 0.97
C ALA A 107 4.01 8.93 1.38
N GLY A 108 3.98 9.44 2.62
CA GLY A 108 5.09 10.20 3.19
C GLY A 108 6.34 9.35 3.37
N ALA A 109 6.20 8.10 3.80
CA ALA A 109 7.32 7.17 3.94
C ALA A 109 8.01 6.92 2.60
N LEU A 110 7.25 6.60 1.55
CA LEU A 110 7.75 6.41 0.19
C LEU A 110 8.43 7.67 -0.35
N ALA A 111 7.83 8.85 -0.13
CA ALA A 111 8.42 10.11 -0.55
C ALA A 111 9.78 10.39 0.10
N HIS A 112 9.99 9.96 1.35
CA HIS A 112 11.29 10.05 2.03
C HIS A 112 12.25 8.96 1.56
N ALA A 113 11.81 7.70 1.53
CA ALA A 113 12.63 6.56 1.13
C ALA A 113 13.19 6.75 -0.28
N LEU A 114 12.33 7.08 -1.26
CA LEU A 114 12.76 7.33 -2.63
C LEU A 114 13.80 8.46 -2.71
N ARG A 115 13.55 9.60 -2.06
CA ARG A 115 14.47 10.74 -2.13
C ARG A 115 15.81 10.50 -1.45
N VAL A 116 15.87 9.64 -0.45
CA VAL A 116 17.12 9.39 0.28
C VAL A 116 18.04 8.43 -0.48
N VAL A 117 17.48 7.53 -1.31
CA VAL A 117 18.25 6.48 -1.99
C VAL A 117 18.38 6.70 -3.50
N THR A 118 17.72 7.72 -4.07
CA THR A 118 17.81 8.03 -5.51
C THR A 118 18.26 9.46 -5.77
N LYS A 119 18.85 9.67 -6.93
CA LYS A 119 19.16 10.97 -7.52
C LYS A 119 18.56 11.08 -8.93
N PRO A 120 18.48 12.29 -9.52
CA PRO A 120 18.00 12.46 -10.89
C PRO A 120 18.78 11.58 -11.87
N GLY A 121 18.04 10.86 -12.73
CA GLY A 121 18.57 9.96 -13.73
C GLY A 121 18.74 8.50 -13.27
N ASP A 122 18.58 8.21 -11.97
CA ASP A 122 18.57 6.82 -11.48
C ASP A 122 17.30 6.08 -11.92
N GLU A 123 17.36 4.75 -11.85
CA GLU A 123 16.22 3.89 -12.09
C GLU A 123 15.70 3.26 -10.81
N VAL A 124 14.38 3.20 -10.68
CA VAL A 124 13.65 2.42 -9.68
C VAL A 124 12.83 1.36 -10.39
N ILE A 125 12.98 0.09 -9.98
CA ILE A 125 12.24 -1.03 -10.56
C ILE A 125 11.06 -1.37 -9.63
N THR A 126 9.88 -1.62 -10.21
CA THR A 126 8.73 -2.21 -9.52
C THR A 126 8.10 -3.34 -10.34
N PHE A 127 7.18 -4.10 -9.75
CA PHE A 127 6.57 -5.29 -10.34
C PHE A 127 5.08 -5.05 -10.57
N ALA A 128 4.60 -5.31 -11.79
CA ALA A 128 3.19 -5.32 -12.06
C ALA A 128 2.52 -6.57 -11.43
N PRO A 129 1.27 -6.45 -10.92
CA PRO A 129 0.51 -5.23 -10.82
C PRO A 129 1.04 -4.35 -9.68
N TYR A 130 1.05 -3.03 -9.88
CA TYR A 130 1.61 -2.09 -8.94
C TYR A 130 0.63 -0.94 -8.62
N PHE A 131 0.85 -0.27 -7.50
CA PHE A 131 0.05 0.91 -7.13
C PHE A 131 0.39 2.11 -8.03
N PRO A 132 -0.56 2.69 -8.78
CA PRO A 132 -0.28 3.69 -9.83
C PRO A 132 0.46 4.95 -9.34
N GLU A 133 0.30 5.31 -8.05
CA GLU A 133 0.96 6.49 -7.48
C GLU A 133 2.50 6.33 -7.36
N TYR A 134 3.05 5.13 -7.56
CA TYR A 134 4.52 4.96 -7.61
C TYR A 134 5.15 5.76 -8.74
N GLN A 135 4.47 5.85 -9.88
CA GLN A 135 4.97 6.63 -11.03
C GLN A 135 5.22 8.11 -10.66
N PRO A 136 4.23 8.88 -10.13
CA PRO A 136 4.49 10.26 -9.72
C PRO A 136 5.45 10.37 -8.52
N TYR A 137 5.51 9.39 -7.61
CA TYR A 137 6.46 9.43 -6.49
C TYR A 137 7.90 9.31 -6.97
N VAL A 138 8.19 8.37 -7.87
CA VAL A 138 9.51 8.19 -8.47
C VAL A 138 9.88 9.38 -9.35
N ASN A 139 8.98 9.81 -10.24
CA ASN A 139 9.20 10.97 -11.10
C ASN A 139 9.51 12.25 -10.29
N GLY A 140 8.89 12.39 -9.12
CA GLY A 140 9.12 13.51 -8.19
C GLY A 140 10.53 13.57 -7.59
N THR A 141 11.36 12.53 -7.77
CA THR A 141 12.79 12.53 -7.41
C THR A 141 13.70 12.82 -8.59
N GLY A 142 13.17 12.82 -9.81
CA GLY A 142 13.92 12.87 -11.06
C GLY A 142 14.45 11.51 -11.52
N ALA A 143 14.12 10.42 -10.83
CA ALA A 143 14.39 9.05 -11.24
C ALA A 143 13.33 8.54 -12.22
N HIS A 144 13.61 7.38 -12.85
CA HIS A 144 12.71 6.71 -13.78
C HIS A 144 12.15 5.45 -13.15
N LEU A 145 10.85 5.20 -13.35
CA LEU A 145 10.20 3.95 -12.92
C LEU A 145 10.21 2.95 -14.09
N THR A 146 10.83 1.79 -13.86
CA THR A 146 10.76 0.62 -14.75
C THR A 146 9.82 -0.42 -14.13
N VAL A 147 8.85 -0.88 -14.92
CA VAL A 147 7.85 -1.84 -14.47
C VAL A 147 8.16 -3.21 -15.06
N VAL A 148 8.42 -4.18 -14.21
CA VAL A 148 8.59 -5.58 -14.59
C VAL A 148 7.23 -6.20 -14.85
N PRO A 149 7.00 -6.90 -15.98
CA PRO A 149 5.74 -7.57 -16.28
C PRO A 149 5.34 -8.59 -15.20
N ALA A 150 4.03 -8.69 -14.94
CA ALA A 150 3.50 -9.61 -13.95
C ALA A 150 3.74 -11.08 -14.32
N ASP A 151 3.95 -11.92 -13.31
CA ASP A 151 3.57 -13.31 -13.35
C ASP A 151 2.09 -13.42 -12.96
N THR A 152 1.23 -13.68 -13.92
CA THR A 152 -0.22 -13.71 -13.71
C THR A 152 -0.73 -15.04 -13.14
N GLU A 153 0.12 -16.03 -12.99
CA GLU A 153 -0.26 -17.31 -12.40
C GLU A 153 -0.51 -17.20 -10.89
N ASN A 154 0.33 -16.41 -10.20
CA ASN A 154 0.28 -16.29 -8.74
C ASN A 154 0.63 -14.87 -8.21
N PHE A 155 0.94 -13.94 -9.11
CA PHE A 155 1.40 -12.59 -8.79
C PHE A 155 2.62 -12.51 -7.85
N GLN A 156 3.47 -13.55 -7.86
CA GLN A 156 4.82 -13.46 -7.33
C GLN A 156 5.73 -12.72 -8.32
N ILE A 157 7.00 -12.52 -7.98
CA ILE A 157 7.95 -11.79 -8.84
C ILE A 157 8.27 -12.64 -10.09
N ASN A 158 8.12 -12.04 -11.27
CA ASN A 158 8.62 -12.57 -12.53
C ASN A 158 10.15 -12.35 -12.59
N PHE A 159 10.92 -13.28 -12.03
CA PHE A 159 12.36 -13.15 -11.92
C PHE A 159 13.09 -13.12 -13.27
N ASP A 160 12.61 -13.84 -14.27
CA ASP A 160 13.22 -13.83 -15.61
C ASP A 160 13.15 -12.45 -16.27
N ALA A 161 12.03 -11.75 -16.09
CA ALA A 161 11.86 -10.38 -16.56
C ALA A 161 12.59 -9.37 -15.65
N PHE A 162 12.61 -9.60 -14.34
CA PHE A 162 13.30 -8.76 -13.37
C PHE A 162 14.81 -8.72 -13.61
N GLU A 163 15.45 -9.87 -13.74
CA GLU A 163 16.90 -9.95 -13.98
C GLU A 163 17.33 -9.27 -15.30
N LYS A 164 16.45 -9.28 -16.32
CA LYS A 164 16.67 -8.54 -17.57
C LYS A 164 16.48 -7.03 -17.46
N ALA A 165 15.64 -6.58 -16.53
CA ALA A 165 15.38 -5.16 -16.30
C ALA A 165 16.51 -4.48 -15.51
N LEU A 166 17.19 -5.25 -14.62
CA LEU A 166 18.30 -4.72 -13.80
C LEU A 166 19.47 -4.24 -14.68
N ASN A 167 19.97 -3.07 -14.36
CA ASN A 167 21.10 -2.45 -15.05
C ASN A 167 21.92 -1.54 -14.09
N PRO A 168 23.12 -1.08 -14.47
CA PRO A 168 23.96 -0.25 -13.60
C PRO A 168 23.35 1.09 -13.18
N GLY A 169 22.22 1.51 -13.71
CA GLY A 169 21.47 2.70 -13.27
C GLY A 169 20.43 2.40 -12.20
N THR A 170 20.20 1.12 -11.87
CA THR A 170 19.20 0.71 -10.88
C THR A 170 19.68 1.05 -9.47
N ALA A 171 19.05 2.03 -8.84
CA ALA A 171 19.34 2.48 -7.47
C ALA A 171 18.43 1.83 -6.41
N ALA A 172 17.20 1.50 -6.79
CA ALA A 172 16.24 0.89 -5.87
C ALA A 172 15.26 -0.06 -6.56
N VAL A 173 14.74 -1.00 -5.76
CA VAL A 173 13.60 -1.85 -6.11
C VAL A 173 12.48 -1.55 -5.12
N LEU A 174 11.28 -1.29 -5.64
CA LEU A 174 10.09 -0.97 -4.86
C LEU A 174 9.09 -2.13 -4.93
N ILE A 175 8.81 -2.75 -3.80
CA ILE A 175 7.81 -3.82 -3.66
C ILE A 175 6.63 -3.38 -2.82
N ASN A 176 5.47 -4.02 -3.06
CA ASN A 176 4.29 -3.89 -2.21
C ASN A 176 3.78 -5.28 -1.85
N THR A 177 3.89 -5.65 -0.59
CA THR A 177 3.44 -6.95 -0.09
C THR A 177 2.91 -6.81 1.34
N PRO A 178 1.67 -7.28 1.63
CA PRO A 178 0.66 -7.77 0.69
C PRO A 178 0.29 -6.73 -0.37
N ASN A 179 -0.03 -7.18 -1.59
CA ASN A 179 -0.04 -6.34 -2.78
C ASN A 179 -1.42 -5.69 -3.05
N ASN A 180 -1.39 -4.42 -3.37
CA ASN A 180 -2.49 -3.71 -4.04
C ASN A 180 -2.13 -3.57 -5.54
N PRO A 181 -2.85 -4.22 -6.46
CA PRO A 181 -4.25 -4.68 -6.35
C PRO A 181 -4.46 -6.20 -6.19
N SER A 182 -3.42 -7.03 -6.31
CA SER A 182 -3.61 -8.48 -6.51
C SER A 182 -4.01 -9.26 -5.24
N GLY A 183 -3.74 -8.70 -4.04
CA GLY A 183 -3.88 -9.44 -2.80
C GLY A 183 -2.79 -10.49 -2.55
N ALA A 184 -1.81 -10.60 -3.44
CA ALA A 184 -0.71 -11.53 -3.28
C ALA A 184 0.20 -11.15 -2.10
N VAL A 185 0.60 -12.14 -1.33
CA VAL A 185 1.63 -12.02 -0.29
C VAL A 185 2.90 -12.67 -0.82
N TYR A 186 4.01 -11.92 -0.84
CA TYR A 186 5.27 -12.52 -1.27
C TYR A 186 5.77 -13.54 -0.26
N SER A 187 6.07 -14.74 -0.76
CA SER A 187 6.57 -15.83 0.07
C SER A 187 7.99 -15.56 0.57
N ALA A 188 8.39 -16.27 1.62
CA ALA A 188 9.77 -16.25 2.10
C ALA A 188 10.77 -16.67 1.01
N GLU A 189 10.37 -17.63 0.14
CA GLU A 189 11.17 -18.07 -1.01
C GLU A 189 11.34 -16.93 -2.03
N THR A 190 10.25 -16.21 -2.37
CA THR A 190 10.30 -15.05 -3.25
C THR A 190 11.24 -13.97 -2.69
N LEU A 191 11.13 -13.64 -1.40
CA LEU A 191 11.98 -12.61 -0.78
C LEU A 191 13.45 -13.07 -0.67
N THR A 192 13.70 -14.35 -0.43
CA THR A 192 15.06 -14.93 -0.42
C THR A 192 15.69 -14.78 -1.80
N ARG A 193 14.99 -15.22 -2.85
CA ARG A 193 15.49 -15.08 -4.23
C ARG A 193 15.69 -13.63 -4.64
N LEU A 194 14.78 -12.74 -4.25
CA LEU A 194 14.93 -11.29 -4.48
C LEU A 194 16.24 -10.77 -3.86
N ALA A 195 16.50 -11.13 -2.58
CA ALA A 195 17.71 -10.74 -1.88
C ALA A 195 18.99 -11.29 -2.55
N GLU A 196 18.97 -12.55 -3.00
CA GLU A 196 20.08 -13.16 -3.73
C GLU A 196 20.41 -12.40 -5.02
N VAL A 197 19.39 -12.07 -5.83
CA VAL A 197 19.54 -11.30 -7.06
C VAL A 197 20.12 -9.91 -6.76
N LEU A 198 19.56 -9.21 -5.77
CA LEU A 198 20.04 -7.87 -5.40
C LEU A 198 21.48 -7.88 -4.90
N ASN A 199 21.86 -8.84 -4.05
CA ASN A 199 23.25 -8.98 -3.56
C ASN A 199 24.24 -9.28 -4.70
N ALA A 200 23.86 -10.13 -5.65
CA ALA A 200 24.68 -10.42 -6.82
C ALA A 200 24.86 -9.16 -7.69
N LYS A 201 23.79 -8.40 -7.93
CA LYS A 201 23.81 -7.21 -8.77
C LYS A 201 24.53 -6.02 -8.12
N GLN A 202 24.43 -5.82 -6.81
CA GLN A 202 25.26 -4.85 -6.10
C GLN A 202 26.77 -5.12 -6.30
N THR A 203 27.15 -6.38 -6.19
CA THR A 203 28.53 -6.79 -6.42
C THR A 203 28.96 -6.57 -7.87
N GLU A 204 28.09 -6.90 -8.83
CA GLU A 204 28.36 -6.72 -10.28
C GLU A 204 28.49 -5.24 -10.65
N TYR A 205 27.60 -4.38 -10.14
CA TYR A 205 27.53 -2.97 -10.50
C TYR A 205 28.45 -2.08 -9.68
N GLY A 206 28.92 -2.57 -8.52
CA GLY A 206 29.83 -1.85 -7.63
C GLY A 206 29.18 -0.70 -6.86
N HIS A 207 27.86 -0.74 -6.65
CA HIS A 207 27.11 0.18 -5.80
C HIS A 207 25.92 -0.50 -5.13
N ASP A 208 25.40 0.12 -4.06
CA ASP A 208 24.24 -0.40 -3.35
C ASP A 208 22.96 -0.27 -4.16
N ILE A 209 22.07 -1.27 -4.03
CA ILE A 209 20.70 -1.24 -4.52
C ILE A 209 19.77 -1.35 -3.31
N PHE A 210 18.91 -0.37 -3.09
CA PHE A 210 18.01 -0.38 -1.94
C PHE A 210 16.68 -1.07 -2.26
N LEU A 211 16.17 -1.83 -1.29
CA LEU A 211 14.82 -2.36 -1.33
C LEU A 211 13.89 -1.43 -0.54
N ILE A 212 12.91 -0.85 -1.22
CA ILE A 212 11.83 -0.08 -0.59
C ILE A 212 10.62 -0.99 -0.49
N ALA A 213 10.25 -1.39 0.73
CA ALA A 213 9.12 -2.26 0.98
C ALA A 213 7.92 -1.41 1.44
N ASP A 214 6.91 -1.28 0.58
CA ASP A 214 5.64 -0.64 0.89
C ASP A 214 4.69 -1.66 1.54
N GLU A 215 4.47 -1.52 2.85
CA GLU A 215 3.84 -2.53 3.69
C GLU A 215 2.58 -2.04 4.44
N PRO A 216 1.67 -1.23 3.85
CA PRO A 216 0.52 -0.71 4.58
C PRO A 216 -0.51 -1.79 4.95
N TYR A 217 -0.42 -2.98 4.35
CA TYR A 217 -1.33 -4.11 4.54
C TYR A 217 -0.72 -5.25 5.35
N ARG A 218 0.42 -5.04 5.99
CA ARG A 218 1.22 -6.08 6.68
C ARG A 218 0.42 -6.97 7.62
N GLU A 219 -0.56 -6.42 8.31
CA GLU A 219 -1.42 -7.14 9.28
C GLU A 219 -2.64 -7.81 8.62
N ILE A 220 -2.95 -7.50 7.36
CA ILE A 220 -4.10 -8.06 6.64
C ILE A 220 -3.61 -9.25 5.84
N VAL A 221 -3.49 -10.39 6.49
CA VAL A 221 -3.08 -11.68 5.93
C VAL A 221 -4.07 -12.75 6.38
N PHE A 222 -4.44 -13.66 5.50
CA PHE A 222 -5.51 -14.62 5.69
C PHE A 222 -5.00 -16.04 5.99
N ASP A 223 -5.93 -16.94 6.34
CA ASP A 223 -5.67 -18.35 6.60
C ASP A 223 -4.66 -18.57 7.75
N GLY A 224 -4.59 -17.62 8.71
CA GLY A 224 -3.64 -17.69 9.84
C GLY A 224 -2.17 -17.53 9.43
N GLY A 225 -1.93 -17.05 8.21
CA GLY A 225 -0.59 -16.78 7.72
C GLY A 225 0.02 -15.49 8.32
N GLU A 226 1.31 -15.34 8.10
CA GLU A 226 2.05 -14.10 8.41
C GLU A 226 2.78 -13.64 7.16
N GLN A 227 2.87 -12.31 7.00
CA GLN A 227 3.72 -11.77 5.95
C GLN A 227 5.18 -11.91 6.36
N PRO A 228 6.04 -12.53 5.54
CA PRO A 228 7.49 -12.51 5.75
C PRO A 228 7.99 -11.06 5.71
N TYR A 229 8.71 -10.62 6.75
CA TYR A 229 9.19 -9.24 6.88
C TYR A 229 10.40 -8.98 5.97
N PRO A 230 10.30 -8.12 4.93
CA PRO A 230 11.36 -7.97 3.92
C PRO A 230 12.73 -7.62 4.47
N SER A 231 12.79 -6.80 5.54
CA SER A 231 14.05 -6.44 6.21
C SER A 231 14.80 -7.61 6.84
N LYS A 232 14.18 -8.79 7.01
CA LYS A 232 14.89 -10.02 7.46
C LYS A 232 15.66 -10.69 6.34
N PHE A 233 15.31 -10.44 5.10
CA PHE A 233 15.87 -11.12 3.91
C PHE A 233 16.96 -10.30 3.25
N TYR A 234 16.86 -8.97 3.29
CA TYR A 234 17.78 -8.08 2.62
C TYR A 234 18.18 -6.90 3.50
N ASP A 235 19.48 -6.68 3.67
CA ASP A 235 20.00 -5.68 4.61
C ASP A 235 19.71 -4.24 4.15
N ASN A 236 19.90 -3.90 2.87
CA ASN A 236 19.64 -2.56 2.34
C ASN A 236 18.12 -2.31 2.15
N THR A 237 17.31 -2.51 3.20
CA THR A 237 15.85 -2.36 3.17
C THR A 237 15.38 -1.15 3.96
N LEU A 238 14.47 -0.38 3.33
CA LEU A 238 13.64 0.65 3.96
C LEU A 238 12.19 0.18 3.97
N SER A 239 11.66 -0.11 5.14
CA SER A 239 10.27 -0.53 5.36
C SER A 239 9.39 0.70 5.49
N CYS A 240 8.44 0.89 4.56
CA CYS A 240 7.49 1.99 4.53
C CYS A 240 6.12 1.49 5.00
N TYR A 241 5.65 2.00 6.12
CA TYR A 241 4.44 1.52 6.78
C TYR A 241 3.42 2.60 7.05
N SER A 242 2.15 2.21 7.20
CA SER A 242 1.05 3.09 7.60
C SER A 242 0.06 2.39 8.51
N TYR A 243 -0.40 3.08 9.54
CA TYR A 243 -1.52 2.66 10.40
C TYR A 243 -2.89 2.86 9.76
N SER A 244 -2.93 3.35 8.52
CA SER A 244 -4.18 3.60 7.78
C SER A 244 -5.06 2.38 7.64
N LYS A 245 -4.47 1.16 7.59
CA LYS A 245 -5.19 -0.07 7.29
C LYS A 245 -5.31 -0.96 8.54
N SER A 246 -4.23 -1.19 9.24
CA SER A 246 -4.20 -2.01 10.46
C SER A 246 -5.06 -1.45 11.59
N LEU A 247 -5.04 -0.13 11.79
CA LEU A 247 -5.83 0.57 12.82
C LEU A 247 -7.05 1.32 12.27
N SER A 248 -7.37 1.20 10.97
CA SER A 248 -8.46 1.98 10.33
C SER A 248 -8.34 3.50 10.55
N LEU A 249 -7.13 4.05 10.45
CA LEU A 249 -6.82 5.46 10.69
C LEU A 249 -6.32 6.21 9.42
N PRO A 250 -6.94 6.06 8.23
CA PRO A 250 -6.42 6.70 7.02
C PRO A 250 -6.44 8.23 7.10
N GLY A 251 -7.37 8.80 7.87
CA GLY A 251 -7.52 10.25 8.07
C GLY A 251 -6.44 10.87 8.96
N GLU A 252 -5.83 10.09 9.86
CA GLU A 252 -4.81 10.58 10.80
C GLU A 252 -3.46 10.83 10.14
N ARG A 253 -3.25 10.29 8.95
CA ARG A 253 -2.01 10.47 8.18
C ARG A 253 -0.76 10.10 8.98
N ILE A 254 -0.72 8.90 9.55
CA ILE A 254 0.41 8.42 10.35
C ILE A 254 0.95 7.08 9.84
N GLY A 255 2.26 7.02 9.74
CA GLY A 255 3.06 5.88 9.34
C GLY A 255 4.52 6.10 9.71
N TYR A 256 5.42 5.33 9.13
CA TYR A 256 6.86 5.50 9.37
C TYR A 256 7.70 4.90 8.26
N VAL A 257 8.97 5.34 8.17
CA VAL A 257 10.07 4.59 7.57
C VAL A 257 10.83 3.91 8.70
N ALA A 258 11.07 2.59 8.58
CA ALA A 258 12.02 1.86 9.38
C ALA A 258 13.24 1.50 8.50
N VAL A 259 14.38 2.06 8.82
CA VAL A 259 15.65 1.78 8.14
C VAL A 259 16.29 0.56 8.77
N ASN A 260 16.53 -0.50 7.98
CA ASN A 260 17.19 -1.69 8.51
C ASN A 260 18.52 -1.31 9.18
N PRO A 261 18.76 -1.69 10.46
CA PRO A 261 20.00 -1.35 11.17
C PRO A 261 21.29 -1.84 10.47
N ARG A 262 21.18 -2.85 9.62
CA ARG A 262 22.29 -3.44 8.85
C ARG A 262 22.47 -2.81 7.46
N ALA A 263 21.59 -1.89 7.06
CA ALA A 263 21.72 -1.23 5.77
C ALA A 263 22.99 -0.39 5.68
N THR A 264 23.54 -0.29 4.50
CA THR A 264 24.65 0.64 4.20
C THR A 264 24.22 2.06 4.59
N ASP A 265 25.07 2.76 5.31
CA ASP A 265 24.83 4.13 5.78
C ASP A 265 23.52 4.33 6.58
N ALA A 266 22.97 3.29 7.22
CA ALA A 266 21.71 3.36 7.96
C ALA A 266 21.64 4.55 8.93
N LYS A 267 22.76 4.90 9.59
CA LYS A 267 22.85 6.04 10.52
C LYS A 267 22.83 7.41 9.83
N LEU A 268 23.10 7.47 8.52
CA LEU A 268 23.02 8.70 7.72
C LEU A 268 21.64 8.85 7.09
N ILE A 269 21.00 7.75 6.70
CA ILE A 269 19.67 7.75 6.05
C ILE A 269 18.63 8.46 6.92
N VAL A 270 18.58 8.17 8.22
CA VAL A 270 17.58 8.75 9.12
C VAL A 270 17.71 10.27 9.25
N PRO A 271 18.88 10.86 9.56
CA PRO A 271 19.04 12.32 9.53
C PRO A 271 18.72 12.94 8.17
N MET A 272 19.05 12.27 7.05
CA MET A 272 18.70 12.72 5.71
C MET A 272 17.18 12.77 5.52
N CYS A 273 16.41 11.80 6.01
CA CYS A 273 14.94 11.87 6.02
C CYS A 273 14.44 13.12 6.75
N GLY A 274 15.06 13.51 7.86
CA GLY A 274 14.76 14.77 8.58
C GLY A 274 15.00 16.02 7.73
N GLN A 275 16.07 16.06 6.92
CA GLN A 275 16.33 17.17 6.01
C GLN A 275 15.35 17.18 4.83
N ILE A 276 15.02 16.00 4.28
CA ILE A 276 14.01 15.84 3.22
C ILE A 276 12.64 16.34 3.73
N SER A 277 12.23 15.92 4.93
CA SER A 277 11.00 16.37 5.59
C SER A 277 10.88 17.91 5.60
N ARG A 278 11.95 18.58 6.03
CA ARG A 278 11.99 20.05 6.07
C ARG A 278 12.05 20.69 4.68
N GLY A 279 12.89 20.14 3.79
CA GLY A 279 13.13 20.70 2.46
C GLY A 279 11.94 20.56 1.52
N THR A 280 11.12 19.53 1.68
CA THR A 280 9.91 19.30 0.87
C THR A 280 8.64 19.88 1.49
N GLY A 281 8.72 20.44 2.70
CA GLY A 281 7.54 20.89 3.46
C GLY A 281 6.64 19.76 3.92
N HIS A 282 7.12 18.51 3.90
CA HIS A 282 6.39 17.31 4.26
C HIS A 282 6.83 16.85 5.65
N ASN A 283 6.49 17.65 6.65
CA ASN A 283 6.89 17.45 8.04
C ASN A 283 6.29 16.17 8.65
N CYS A 284 6.79 15.78 9.82
CA CYS A 284 6.26 14.65 10.58
C CYS A 284 4.75 14.78 10.87
N PRO A 285 4.05 13.68 11.19
CA PRO A 285 2.65 13.71 11.58
C PRO A 285 2.39 14.61 12.80
N SER A 286 1.13 14.96 13.05
CA SER A 286 0.75 15.73 14.25
C SER A 286 1.23 15.01 15.52
N SER A 287 1.58 15.78 16.53
CA SER A 287 2.00 15.23 17.84
C SER A 287 0.93 14.34 18.47
N THR A 288 -0.34 14.72 18.31
CA THR A 288 -1.49 13.95 18.82
C THR A 288 -1.59 12.58 18.16
N ALA A 289 -1.51 12.50 16.82
CA ALA A 289 -1.54 11.22 16.11
C ALA A 289 -0.34 10.32 16.49
N GLN A 290 0.87 10.92 16.60
CA GLN A 290 2.06 10.18 17.01
C GLN A 290 1.90 9.58 18.40
N LEU A 291 1.49 10.38 19.40
CA LEU A 291 1.37 9.96 20.79
C LEU A 291 0.25 8.94 20.98
N ALA A 292 -0.89 9.09 20.30
CA ALA A 292 -2.00 8.17 20.38
C ALA A 292 -1.64 6.79 19.81
N VAL A 293 -1.05 6.75 18.60
CA VAL A 293 -0.63 5.49 17.96
C VAL A 293 0.42 4.74 18.80
N ALA A 294 1.33 5.45 19.48
CA ALA A 294 2.32 4.79 20.34
C ALA A 294 1.72 4.01 21.50
N LYS A 295 0.45 4.27 21.88
CA LYS A 295 -0.26 3.53 22.93
C LYS A 295 -0.84 2.20 22.43
N VAL A 296 -1.12 2.11 21.13
CA VAL A 296 -1.80 0.98 20.46
C VAL A 296 -0.97 0.39 19.33
N VAL A 297 0.35 0.54 19.40
CA VAL A 297 1.27 0.21 18.30
C VAL A 297 1.22 -1.27 17.86
N ASP A 298 0.79 -2.16 18.74
CA ASP A 298 0.67 -3.60 18.51
C ASP A 298 -0.78 -4.06 18.27
N GLU A 299 -1.73 -3.13 18.25
CA GLU A 299 -3.15 -3.45 18.06
C GLU A 299 -3.55 -3.40 16.58
N THR A 300 -4.70 -4.01 16.29
CA THR A 300 -5.38 -3.92 15.00
C THR A 300 -6.87 -3.71 15.19
N SER A 301 -7.51 -3.14 14.16
CA SER A 301 -8.96 -3.20 14.01
C SER A 301 -9.41 -4.67 13.81
N ASP A 302 -10.71 -4.92 13.80
CA ASP A 302 -11.23 -6.26 13.47
C ASP A 302 -11.01 -6.56 11.96
N LEU A 303 -9.87 -7.15 11.66
CA LEU A 303 -9.48 -7.49 10.29
C LEU A 303 -10.16 -8.75 9.75
N SER A 304 -10.86 -9.53 10.61
CA SER A 304 -11.56 -10.76 10.22
C SER A 304 -12.71 -10.52 9.22
N VAL A 305 -13.29 -9.32 9.27
CA VAL A 305 -14.30 -8.85 8.31
C VAL A 305 -13.80 -8.93 6.88
N TYR A 306 -12.51 -8.59 6.65
CA TYR A 306 -11.93 -8.61 5.31
C TYR A 306 -11.73 -10.04 4.79
N GLU A 307 -11.36 -10.98 5.65
CA GLU A 307 -11.26 -12.40 5.27
C GLU A 307 -12.63 -12.98 4.93
N THR A 308 -13.67 -12.63 5.69
CA THR A 308 -15.06 -13.01 5.40
C THR A 308 -15.49 -12.48 4.03
N ASN A 309 -15.28 -11.19 3.76
CA ASN A 309 -15.63 -10.56 2.49
C ASN A 309 -14.86 -11.15 1.31
N MET A 310 -13.56 -11.43 1.50
CA MET A 310 -12.72 -12.08 0.51
C MET A 310 -13.27 -13.45 0.14
N ASN A 311 -13.61 -14.28 1.11
CA ASN A 311 -14.15 -15.62 0.88
C ASN A 311 -15.46 -15.57 0.08
N LEU A 312 -16.40 -14.70 0.46
CA LEU A 312 -17.67 -14.50 -0.24
C LEU A 312 -17.46 -14.14 -1.71
N LEU A 313 -16.58 -13.17 -1.98
CA LEU A 313 -16.31 -12.74 -3.36
C LEU A 313 -15.52 -13.76 -4.15
N TYR A 314 -14.51 -14.38 -3.57
CA TYR A 314 -13.71 -15.40 -4.24
C TYR A 314 -14.56 -16.59 -4.69
N ASP A 315 -15.42 -17.10 -3.80
CA ASP A 315 -16.33 -18.19 -4.10
C ASP A 315 -17.35 -17.81 -5.17
N ALA A 316 -17.91 -16.59 -5.12
CA ALA A 316 -18.86 -16.11 -6.12
C ALA A 316 -18.19 -15.95 -7.50
N LEU A 317 -17.02 -15.31 -7.56
CA LEU A 317 -16.27 -15.10 -8.80
C LEU A 317 -15.85 -16.42 -9.42
N THR A 318 -15.34 -17.36 -8.63
CA THR A 318 -14.96 -18.71 -9.10
C THR A 318 -16.15 -19.46 -9.65
N ARG A 319 -17.30 -19.44 -8.95
CA ARG A 319 -18.55 -20.06 -9.40
C ARG A 319 -19.06 -19.48 -10.72
N LEU A 320 -18.87 -18.18 -10.93
CA LEU A 320 -19.25 -17.47 -12.16
C LEU A 320 -18.24 -17.64 -13.30
N GLY A 321 -17.17 -18.40 -13.09
CA GLY A 321 -16.18 -18.75 -14.11
C GLY A 321 -15.15 -17.66 -14.39
N PHE A 322 -14.90 -16.78 -13.42
CA PHE A 322 -13.74 -15.85 -13.48
C PHE A 322 -12.45 -16.60 -13.18
N ASP A 323 -11.40 -16.21 -13.90
CA ASP A 323 -10.03 -16.58 -13.57
C ASP A 323 -9.53 -15.58 -12.51
N VAL A 324 -9.25 -16.08 -11.30
CA VAL A 324 -8.91 -15.25 -10.15
C VAL A 324 -7.95 -15.98 -9.22
N VAL A 325 -6.82 -15.33 -8.93
CA VAL A 325 -5.89 -15.79 -7.88
C VAL A 325 -6.49 -15.46 -6.52
N ARG A 326 -6.55 -16.46 -5.62
CA ARG A 326 -7.04 -16.24 -4.26
C ARG A 326 -6.12 -15.26 -3.53
N PRO A 327 -6.65 -14.15 -2.99
CA PRO A 327 -5.85 -13.23 -2.21
C PRO A 327 -5.30 -13.89 -0.93
N GLY A 328 -4.01 -13.74 -0.68
CA GLY A 328 -3.40 -14.12 0.60
C GLY A 328 -3.47 -13.02 1.66
N GLY A 329 -3.81 -11.81 1.25
CA GLY A 329 -3.91 -10.65 2.14
C GLY A 329 -4.54 -9.44 1.47
N THR A 330 -4.44 -8.29 2.12
CA THR A 330 -5.08 -7.01 1.78
C THR A 330 -6.61 -7.05 1.91
N PHE A 331 -7.28 -6.10 1.30
CA PHE A 331 -8.73 -6.11 1.06
C PHE A 331 -9.05 -5.85 -0.42
N TYR A 332 -8.20 -6.42 -1.30
CA TYR A 332 -8.40 -6.36 -2.75
C TYR A 332 -8.43 -7.76 -3.36
N ILE A 333 -9.28 -7.93 -4.38
CA ILE A 333 -9.29 -9.08 -5.26
C ILE A 333 -9.17 -8.62 -6.71
N PHE A 334 -8.47 -9.40 -7.54
CA PHE A 334 -8.01 -8.97 -8.86
C PHE A 334 -8.30 -10.03 -9.93
N PRO A 335 -9.59 -10.21 -10.29
CA PRO A 335 -10.01 -11.17 -11.30
C PRO A 335 -9.69 -10.70 -12.72
N LYS A 336 -9.50 -11.66 -13.62
CA LYS A 336 -9.49 -11.42 -15.05
C LYS A 336 -10.92 -11.14 -15.54
N ALA A 337 -11.10 -10.10 -16.35
CA ALA A 337 -12.39 -9.77 -16.94
C ALA A 337 -12.87 -10.87 -17.90
N LEU A 338 -14.18 -11.01 -18.09
CA LEU A 338 -14.78 -12.00 -19.02
C LEU A 338 -14.64 -11.61 -20.49
N GLU A 339 -14.05 -10.45 -20.78
CA GLU A 339 -13.69 -9.97 -22.12
C GLU A 339 -12.30 -9.33 -22.07
N GLU A 340 -11.65 -9.15 -23.23
CA GLU A 340 -10.28 -8.63 -23.32
C GLU A 340 -10.16 -7.19 -22.82
N ASP A 341 -11.16 -6.36 -23.10
CA ASP A 341 -11.23 -4.96 -22.67
C ASP A 341 -11.87 -4.83 -21.28
N ALA A 342 -11.03 -4.78 -20.25
CA ALA A 342 -11.49 -4.60 -18.88
C ALA A 342 -12.18 -3.25 -18.63
N ASN A 343 -11.88 -2.20 -19.41
CA ASN A 343 -12.60 -0.94 -19.32
C ASN A 343 -14.05 -1.10 -19.82
N ALA A 344 -14.25 -1.77 -20.96
CA ALA A 344 -15.57 -2.08 -21.47
C ALA A 344 -16.35 -2.97 -20.49
N PHE A 345 -15.70 -3.98 -19.90
CA PHE A 345 -16.28 -4.82 -18.85
C PHE A 345 -16.76 -4.00 -17.66
N CYS A 346 -15.90 -3.16 -17.09
CA CYS A 346 -16.24 -2.31 -15.93
C CYS A 346 -17.34 -1.27 -16.28
N MET A 347 -17.36 -0.76 -17.50
CA MET A 347 -18.42 0.15 -17.96
C MET A 347 -19.79 -0.53 -18.01
N LYS A 348 -19.87 -1.77 -18.51
CA LYS A 348 -21.12 -2.57 -18.51
C LYS A 348 -21.56 -2.91 -17.08
N ALA A 349 -20.62 -3.19 -16.18
CA ALA A 349 -20.91 -3.49 -14.77
C ALA A 349 -21.62 -2.31 -14.05
N LYS A 350 -21.36 -1.06 -14.45
CA LYS A 350 -22.04 0.12 -13.92
C LYS A 350 -23.55 0.13 -14.14
N ASP A 351 -24.05 -0.50 -15.20
CA ASP A 351 -25.48 -0.60 -15.47
C ASP A 351 -26.20 -1.50 -14.43
N TYR A 352 -25.41 -2.25 -13.65
CA TYR A 352 -25.83 -3.10 -12.54
C TYR A 352 -25.44 -2.51 -11.17
N ASP A 353 -25.07 -1.21 -11.13
CA ASP A 353 -24.61 -0.49 -9.95
C ASP A 353 -23.35 -1.10 -9.30
N LEU A 354 -22.56 -1.88 -10.06
CA LEU A 354 -21.28 -2.46 -9.69
C LEU A 354 -20.14 -1.54 -10.15
N ILE A 355 -19.44 -0.91 -9.21
CA ILE A 355 -18.36 0.02 -9.52
C ILE A 355 -17.02 -0.70 -9.32
N LEU A 356 -16.44 -1.15 -10.43
CA LEU A 356 -15.21 -1.95 -10.52
C LEU A 356 -14.11 -1.10 -11.14
N VAL A 357 -12.84 -1.36 -10.76
CA VAL A 357 -11.69 -0.58 -11.25
C VAL A 357 -10.95 -1.36 -12.33
N PRO A 358 -10.92 -0.91 -13.59
CA PRO A 358 -10.14 -1.56 -14.65
C PRO A 358 -8.65 -1.46 -14.37
N SER A 359 -7.90 -2.46 -14.83
CA SER A 359 -6.55 -2.74 -14.38
C SER A 359 -5.42 -2.09 -15.16
N ASP A 360 -5.71 -1.38 -16.24
CA ASP A 360 -4.67 -0.82 -17.12
C ASP A 360 -3.65 0.04 -16.36
N SER A 361 -4.15 0.86 -15.42
CA SER A 361 -3.29 1.71 -14.59
C SER A 361 -2.39 0.95 -13.61
N PHE A 362 -2.70 -0.31 -13.32
CA PHE A 362 -1.87 -1.19 -12.49
C PHE A 362 -0.82 -1.97 -13.30
N GLY A 363 -0.79 -1.80 -14.62
CA GLY A 363 0.20 -2.43 -15.51
C GLY A 363 -0.11 -3.86 -15.94
N VAL A 364 -1.33 -4.34 -15.74
CA VAL A 364 -1.80 -5.68 -16.16
C VAL A 364 -3.17 -5.54 -16.85
N PRO A 365 -3.24 -5.26 -18.16
CA PRO A 365 -4.49 -5.13 -18.89
C PRO A 365 -5.35 -6.41 -18.83
N GLY A 366 -6.66 -6.26 -18.97
CA GLY A 366 -7.61 -7.37 -19.02
C GLY A 366 -8.07 -7.89 -17.66
N TYR A 367 -7.69 -7.24 -16.56
CA TYR A 367 -8.13 -7.54 -15.19
C TYR A 367 -8.95 -6.38 -14.63
N PHE A 368 -9.56 -6.58 -13.47
CA PHE A 368 -10.19 -5.51 -12.70
C PHE A 368 -9.96 -5.72 -11.20
N ARG A 369 -10.00 -4.63 -10.44
CA ARG A 369 -9.85 -4.67 -9.00
C ARG A 369 -11.18 -4.42 -8.30
N MET A 370 -11.45 -5.18 -7.25
CA MET A 370 -12.51 -4.92 -6.27
C MET A 370 -11.89 -4.68 -4.90
N ALA A 371 -12.19 -3.54 -4.28
CA ALA A 371 -11.80 -3.22 -2.90
C ALA A 371 -12.94 -3.66 -1.96
N TYR A 372 -12.81 -4.82 -1.31
CA TYR A 372 -13.87 -5.40 -0.47
C TYR A 372 -13.86 -4.95 0.99
N CYS A 373 -13.24 -3.79 1.26
CA CYS A 373 -13.32 -3.12 2.56
C CYS A 373 -14.63 -2.33 2.70
N ILE A 374 -15.74 -3.00 2.53
CA ILE A 374 -17.12 -2.51 2.69
C ILE A 374 -17.88 -3.47 3.63
N ASP A 375 -19.09 -3.09 4.03
CA ASP A 375 -19.91 -3.92 4.91
C ASP A 375 -20.22 -5.29 4.30
N THR A 376 -20.14 -6.36 5.10
CA THR A 376 -20.37 -7.73 4.65
C THR A 376 -21.75 -7.92 4.03
N GLU A 377 -22.81 -7.35 4.62
CA GLU A 377 -24.16 -7.40 4.06
C GLU A 377 -24.22 -6.78 2.64
N LYS A 378 -23.44 -5.70 2.42
CA LYS A 378 -23.34 -5.07 1.10
C LYS A 378 -22.60 -5.96 0.10
N VAL A 379 -21.56 -6.68 0.55
CA VAL A 379 -20.88 -7.70 -0.26
C VAL A 379 -21.85 -8.81 -0.67
N GLU A 380 -22.61 -9.37 0.28
CA GLU A 380 -23.61 -10.42 0.00
C GLU A 380 -24.64 -9.96 -1.03
N ARG A 381 -25.18 -8.77 -0.88
CA ARG A 381 -26.15 -8.20 -1.85
C ARG A 381 -25.54 -7.95 -3.23
N SER A 382 -24.27 -7.57 -3.29
CA SER A 382 -23.57 -7.33 -4.55
C SER A 382 -23.37 -8.60 -5.38
N ILE A 383 -23.30 -9.78 -4.74
CA ILE A 383 -23.17 -11.06 -5.42
C ILE A 383 -24.37 -11.31 -6.35
N ALA A 384 -25.59 -11.00 -5.90
CA ALA A 384 -26.77 -11.11 -6.73
C ALA A 384 -26.74 -10.18 -7.95
N ALA A 385 -26.21 -8.96 -7.78
CA ALA A 385 -26.01 -8.02 -8.89
C ALA A 385 -24.94 -8.53 -9.87
N LEU A 386 -23.85 -9.11 -9.35
CA LEU A 386 -22.77 -9.70 -10.14
C LEU A 386 -23.28 -10.93 -10.94
N GLU A 387 -24.06 -11.81 -10.32
CA GLU A 387 -24.70 -12.95 -11.00
C GLU A 387 -25.61 -12.49 -12.12
N LYS A 388 -26.46 -11.49 -11.86
CA LYS A 388 -27.35 -10.90 -12.87
C LYS A 388 -26.54 -10.30 -14.03
N PHE A 389 -25.52 -9.53 -13.74
CA PHE A 389 -24.63 -8.94 -14.75
C PHE A 389 -23.98 -10.01 -15.63
N VAL A 390 -23.38 -11.04 -15.03
CA VAL A 390 -22.71 -12.12 -15.76
C VAL A 390 -23.70 -12.93 -16.60
N HIS A 391 -24.88 -13.22 -16.06
CA HIS A 391 -25.91 -13.97 -16.79
C HIS A 391 -26.47 -13.19 -17.98
N GLU A 392 -26.86 -11.93 -17.78
CA GLU A 392 -27.52 -11.13 -18.82
C GLU A 392 -26.55 -10.68 -19.92
N VAL A 393 -25.30 -10.39 -19.60
CA VAL A 393 -24.32 -9.85 -20.56
C VAL A 393 -23.47 -10.96 -21.21
N TYR A 394 -23.13 -12.01 -20.46
CA TYR A 394 -22.21 -13.06 -20.95
C TYR A 394 -22.87 -14.44 -21.10
N GLY A 395 -24.12 -14.62 -20.66
CA GLY A 395 -24.85 -15.89 -20.79
C GLY A 395 -24.30 -17.05 -19.95
N ARG A 396 -23.66 -16.73 -18.82
CA ARG A 396 -23.02 -17.71 -17.92
C ARG A 396 -23.76 -17.86 -16.61
#